data_90a3f779f1ef6a2f00488ac724cddda3
#
_entry.id   90a3f779f1ef6a2f00488ac724cddda3
#
_cell.length_a   1.000
_cell.length_b   1.000
_cell.length_c   1.000
_cell.angle_alpha   90.00
_cell.angle_beta   90.00
_cell.angle_gamma   90.00
#
_symmetry.space_group_name_H-M   'P 1'
#
loop_
_entity.id
_entity.type
_entity.pdbx_description
1 polymer ?
#
loop_
_entity_poly.entity_id
_entity_poly.type
_entity_poly.pdbx_seq_one_letter_code
_entity_poly.pdbx_strand_id
1 'polypeptide(L)'
;EALCGELLLWPIMTWLGAVSLECVAFFGICAFCAQLTGNLVVLPLLAAAVNVAAWFAEGVVTGLLTTFVYGYSHEGGGVVSLLSPITGLRRSLVSLPVYEADANGLSRLTGYEFQGWTAALAYAAAGLVLLVLALLLYRRRRLETAGDAVAVAWLEPIFKYLLSVAGAFGLGY
;
A
#
# COMPACT_ATOMS: atom_id res chain seq x y z
N GLU A 1 -32.40 21.71 -16.28
CA GLU A 1 -31.97 22.24 -14.95
C GLU A 1 -31.76 21.14 -13.90
N ALA A 2 -32.30 19.93 -14.06
CA ALA A 2 -32.11 18.81 -13.11
C ALA A 2 -30.80 18.02 -13.26
N LEU A 3 -29.93 18.34 -14.22
CA LEU A 3 -28.69 17.62 -14.51
C LEU A 3 -27.41 18.32 -14.03
N CYS A 4 -27.51 19.55 -13.56
CA CYS A 4 -26.39 20.27 -12.94
C CYS A 4 -26.62 20.34 -11.43
N GLY A 5 -26.36 19.23 -10.73
CA GLY A 5 -26.19 19.29 -9.28
C GLY A 5 -25.07 20.27 -8.94
N GLU A 6 -25.24 21.03 -7.88
CA GLU A 6 -24.19 21.93 -7.39
C GLU A 6 -22.87 21.15 -7.27
N LEU A 7 -21.85 21.59 -8.02
CA LEU A 7 -20.52 21.01 -7.94
C LEU A 7 -19.96 21.29 -6.55
N LEU A 8 -20.02 20.32 -5.67
CA LEU A 8 -19.39 20.37 -4.36
C LEU A 8 -17.87 20.32 -4.55
N LEU A 9 -17.23 21.47 -4.62
CA LEU A 9 -15.76 21.58 -4.81
C LEU A 9 -14.98 20.99 -3.63
N TRP A 10 -15.53 21.05 -2.43
CA TRP A 10 -14.86 20.58 -1.23
C TRP A 10 -14.52 19.07 -1.24
N PRO A 11 -15.44 18.16 -1.56
CA PRO A 11 -15.13 16.74 -1.72
C PRO A 11 -14.08 16.46 -2.78
N ILE A 12 -14.06 17.22 -3.87
CA ILE A 12 -13.06 17.09 -4.93
C ILE A 12 -11.66 17.45 -4.41
N MET A 13 -11.55 18.54 -3.65
CA MET A 13 -10.28 18.98 -3.06
C MET A 13 -9.77 18.01 -2.00
N THR A 14 -10.65 17.48 -1.16
CA THR A 14 -10.27 16.46 -0.16
C THR A 14 -9.81 15.17 -0.83
N TRP A 15 -10.51 14.72 -1.87
CA TRP A 15 -10.11 13.57 -2.65
C TRP A 15 -8.75 13.78 -3.34
N LEU A 16 -8.54 14.92 -3.97
CA LEU A 16 -7.27 15.27 -4.62
C LEU A 16 -6.12 15.28 -3.60
N GLY A 17 -6.35 15.82 -2.41
CA GLY A 17 -5.38 15.81 -1.32
C GLY A 17 -5.00 14.37 -0.89
N ALA A 18 -6.00 13.51 -0.70
CA ALA A 18 -5.78 12.12 -0.33
C ALA A 18 -4.97 11.36 -1.39
N VAL A 19 -5.37 11.46 -2.66
CA VAL A 19 -4.66 10.82 -3.79
C VAL A 19 -3.23 11.34 -3.91
N SER A 20 -3.00 12.63 -3.66
CA SER A 20 -1.64 13.20 -3.68
C SER A 20 -0.76 12.58 -2.60
N LEU A 21 -1.27 12.36 -1.40
CA LEU A 21 -0.55 11.69 -0.31
C LEU A 21 -0.26 10.22 -0.64
N GLU A 22 -1.22 9.52 -1.24
CA GLU A 22 -1.01 8.16 -1.74
C GLU A 22 0.09 8.09 -2.80
N CYS A 23 0.07 9.02 -3.75
CA CYS A 23 1.11 9.09 -4.77
C CYS A 23 2.50 9.28 -4.16
N VAL A 24 2.65 10.10 -3.12
CA VAL A 24 3.93 10.28 -2.40
C VAL A 24 4.37 8.96 -1.75
N ALA A 25 3.45 8.24 -1.11
CA ALA A 25 3.75 6.95 -0.48
C ALA A 25 4.27 5.92 -1.50
N PHE A 26 3.53 5.70 -2.58
CA PHE A 26 3.91 4.74 -3.62
C PHE A 26 5.16 5.15 -4.39
N PHE A 27 5.33 6.44 -4.65
CA PHE A 27 6.54 6.96 -5.29
C PHE A 27 7.78 6.71 -4.42
N GLY A 28 7.67 6.90 -3.10
CA GLY A 28 8.74 6.60 -2.15
C GLY A 28 9.14 5.12 -2.18
N ILE A 29 8.16 4.22 -2.19
CA ILE A 29 8.41 2.77 -2.29
C ILE A 29 9.10 2.43 -3.62
N CYS A 30 8.58 2.93 -4.75
CA CYS A 30 9.16 2.66 -6.06
C CYS A 30 10.59 3.22 -6.19
N ALA A 31 10.83 4.44 -5.71
CA ALA A 31 12.15 5.06 -5.72
C ALA A 31 13.15 4.27 -4.87
N PHE A 32 12.72 3.78 -3.70
CA PHE A 32 13.55 2.93 -2.86
C PHE A 32 13.86 1.58 -3.54
N CYS A 33 12.85 0.91 -4.09
CA CYS A 33 13.03 -0.33 -4.85
C CYS A 33 13.98 -0.15 -6.04
N ALA A 34 13.91 1.01 -6.73
CA ALA A 34 14.81 1.32 -7.84
C ALA A 34 16.29 1.42 -7.43
N GLN A 35 16.58 1.73 -6.16
CA GLN A 35 17.96 1.72 -5.65
C GLN A 35 18.43 0.32 -5.26
N LEU A 36 17.52 -0.61 -4.95
CA LEU A 36 17.84 -1.98 -4.58
C LEU A 36 18.12 -2.88 -5.77
N THR A 37 17.52 -2.58 -6.93
CA THR A 37 17.71 -3.36 -8.17
C THR A 37 18.37 -2.52 -9.26
N GLY A 38 19.22 -3.16 -10.07
CA GLY A 38 19.80 -2.60 -11.30
C GLY A 38 19.00 -2.96 -12.56
N ASN A 39 17.97 -3.81 -12.43
CA ASN A 39 17.22 -4.37 -13.56
C ASN A 39 15.82 -3.75 -13.65
N LEU A 40 15.50 -3.18 -14.81
CA LEU A 40 14.21 -2.52 -15.06
C LEU A 40 13.00 -3.48 -14.95
N VAL A 41 13.18 -4.76 -15.28
CA VAL A 41 12.11 -5.76 -15.22
C VAL A 41 11.84 -6.21 -13.78
N VAL A 42 12.89 -6.29 -12.96
CA VAL A 42 12.77 -6.69 -11.54
C VAL A 42 12.16 -5.58 -10.68
N LEU A 43 12.32 -4.32 -11.07
CA LEU A 43 11.80 -3.17 -10.33
C LEU A 43 10.29 -3.24 -10.04
N PRO A 44 9.39 -3.38 -11.03
CA PRO A 44 7.97 -3.43 -10.78
C PRO A 44 7.57 -4.66 -9.96
N LEU A 45 8.25 -5.80 -10.15
CA LEU A 45 8.02 -7.02 -9.38
C LEU A 45 8.38 -6.82 -7.91
N LEU A 46 9.53 -6.19 -7.63
CA LEU A 46 9.97 -5.88 -6.27
C LEU A 46 9.04 -4.87 -5.59
N ALA A 47 8.63 -3.82 -6.30
CA ALA A 47 7.69 -2.84 -5.78
C ALA A 47 6.32 -3.47 -5.47
N ALA A 48 5.82 -4.35 -6.33
CA ALA A 48 4.59 -5.10 -6.08
C ALA A 48 4.75 -6.04 -4.87
N ALA A 49 5.87 -6.77 -4.78
CA ALA A 49 6.14 -7.66 -3.67
C ALA A 49 6.17 -6.92 -2.33
N VAL A 50 6.83 -5.76 -2.24
CA VAL A 50 6.83 -4.92 -1.03
C VAL A 50 5.43 -4.46 -0.66
N ASN A 51 4.60 -4.11 -1.65
CA ASN A 51 3.24 -3.65 -1.40
C ASN A 51 2.30 -4.73 -0.88
N VAL A 52 2.50 -6.00 -1.23
CA VAL A 52 1.61 -7.09 -0.82
C VAL A 52 2.22 -8.04 0.21
N ALA A 53 3.52 -7.90 0.51
CA ALA A 53 4.26 -8.84 1.37
C ALA A 53 3.62 -9.04 2.74
N ALA A 54 3.21 -7.97 3.41
CA ALA A 54 2.63 -8.06 4.74
C ALA A 54 1.24 -8.72 4.71
N TRP A 55 0.41 -8.38 3.72
CA TRP A 55 -0.89 -9.01 3.52
C TRP A 55 -0.74 -10.50 3.20
N PHE A 56 0.21 -10.85 2.35
CA PHE A 56 0.51 -12.26 2.03
C PHE A 56 1.00 -13.03 3.26
N ALA A 57 1.93 -12.46 4.04
CA ALA A 57 2.42 -13.07 5.27
C ALA A 57 1.30 -13.29 6.30
N GLU A 58 0.40 -12.32 6.47
CA GLU A 58 -0.77 -12.47 7.33
C GLU A 58 -1.69 -13.60 6.84
N GLY A 59 -1.95 -13.67 5.53
CA GLY A 59 -2.75 -14.73 4.92
C GLY A 59 -2.16 -16.12 5.17
N VAL A 60 -0.85 -16.28 4.99
CA VAL A 60 -0.14 -17.55 5.25
C VAL A 60 -0.22 -17.95 6.73
N VAL A 61 0.10 -17.02 7.63
CA VAL A 61 0.05 -17.30 9.08
C VAL A 61 -1.37 -17.66 9.52
N THR A 62 -2.36 -16.92 9.07
CA THR A 62 -3.77 -17.17 9.38
C THR A 62 -4.23 -18.50 8.80
N GLY A 63 -3.87 -18.81 7.55
CA GLY A 63 -4.18 -20.09 6.92
C GLY A 63 -3.57 -21.27 7.68
N LEU A 64 -2.34 -21.17 8.13
CA LEU A 64 -1.70 -22.18 8.96
C LEU A 64 -2.41 -22.32 10.32
N LEU A 65 -2.74 -21.21 10.98
CA LEU A 65 -3.41 -21.23 12.27
C LEU A 65 -4.82 -21.83 12.17
N THR A 66 -5.59 -21.47 11.15
CA THR A 66 -6.93 -22.06 10.92
C THR A 66 -6.88 -23.56 10.61
N THR A 67 -5.80 -24.02 9.99
CA THR A 67 -5.64 -25.44 9.64
C THR A 67 -5.17 -26.28 10.83
N PHE A 68 -4.24 -25.77 11.64
CA PHE A 68 -3.59 -26.54 12.70
C PHE A 68 -4.12 -26.26 14.11
N VAL A 69 -4.80 -25.12 14.33
CA VAL A 69 -5.31 -24.76 15.66
C VAL A 69 -6.82 -24.88 15.69
N TYR A 70 -7.32 -25.90 16.39
CA TYR A 70 -8.75 -26.13 16.56
C TYR A 70 -9.42 -24.94 17.28
N GLY A 71 -10.49 -24.40 16.69
CA GLY A 71 -11.25 -23.27 17.25
C GLY A 71 -10.67 -21.88 16.97
N TYR A 72 -9.59 -21.79 16.19
CA TYR A 72 -9.09 -20.48 15.74
C TYR A 72 -10.02 -19.90 14.68
N SER A 73 -10.68 -18.79 15.01
CA SER A 73 -11.45 -17.98 14.06
C SER A 73 -10.72 -16.67 13.84
N HIS A 74 -10.41 -16.35 12.59
CA HIS A 74 -9.82 -15.07 12.22
C HIS A 74 -10.92 -14.13 11.76
N GLU A 75 -11.17 -13.10 12.53
CA GLU A 75 -11.91 -11.94 12.03
C GLU A 75 -10.96 -11.16 11.11
N GLY A 76 -11.18 -11.28 9.80
CA GLY A 76 -10.29 -10.74 8.78
C GLY A 76 -9.90 -9.29 9.02
N GLY A 77 -8.61 -9.02 9.01
CA GLY A 77 -8.06 -7.68 9.07
C GLY A 77 -7.20 -7.36 10.27
N GLY A 78 -6.21 -8.18 10.53
CA GLY A 78 -5.21 -7.90 11.55
C GLY A 78 -4.41 -6.63 11.26
N VAL A 79 -3.74 -6.14 12.32
CA VAL A 79 -2.86 -4.95 12.25
C VAL A 79 -1.73 -5.14 11.23
N VAL A 80 -1.34 -6.38 10.95
CA VAL A 80 -0.27 -6.73 10.01
C VAL A 80 -0.62 -6.33 8.57
N SER A 81 -1.90 -6.44 8.18
CA SER A 81 -2.33 -6.01 6.83
C SER A 81 -2.19 -4.50 6.59
N LEU A 82 -2.15 -3.70 7.66
CA LEU A 82 -1.85 -2.27 7.57
C LEU A 82 -0.40 -1.98 7.14
N LEU A 83 0.52 -2.94 7.30
CA LEU A 83 1.88 -2.82 6.79
C LEU A 83 1.97 -2.96 5.26
N SER A 84 0.92 -3.47 4.62
CA SER A 84 0.77 -3.45 3.15
C SER A 84 0.13 -2.13 2.72
N PRO A 85 0.83 -1.22 2.02
CA PRO A 85 0.31 0.10 1.68
C PRO A 85 -1.01 0.04 0.91
N ILE A 86 -1.15 -0.86 -0.06
CA ILE A 86 -2.39 -1.01 -0.85
C ILE A 86 -3.57 -1.40 0.04
N THR A 87 -3.42 -2.43 0.88
CA THR A 87 -4.52 -2.91 1.73
C THR A 87 -4.79 -1.97 2.89
N GLY A 88 -3.74 -1.38 3.46
CA GLY A 88 -3.84 -0.41 4.55
C GLY A 88 -4.56 0.87 4.12
N LEU A 89 -4.18 1.45 2.99
CA LEU A 89 -4.84 2.63 2.44
C LEU A 89 -6.29 2.33 2.06
N ARG A 90 -6.54 1.24 1.34
CA ARG A 90 -7.90 0.84 0.96
C ARG A 90 -8.86 0.67 2.15
N ARG A 91 -8.35 0.21 3.30
CA ARG A 91 -9.14 0.04 4.53
C ARG A 91 -9.35 1.34 5.28
N SER A 92 -8.32 2.16 5.31
CA SER A 92 -8.31 3.38 6.11
C SER A 92 -8.99 4.54 5.43
N LEU A 93 -8.96 4.59 4.09
CA LEU A 93 -9.54 5.68 3.33
C LEU A 93 -10.98 5.32 2.93
N VAL A 94 -11.93 5.90 3.63
CA VAL A 94 -13.36 5.71 3.38
C VAL A 94 -14.01 7.06 3.20
N SER A 95 -14.78 7.21 2.12
CA SER A 95 -15.66 8.35 1.91
C SER A 95 -17.08 7.93 2.26
N LEU A 96 -17.64 8.52 3.31
CA LEU A 96 -18.99 8.25 3.75
C LEU A 96 -19.93 9.32 3.18
N PRO A 97 -21.02 8.93 2.51
CA PRO A 97 -22.04 9.88 2.06
C PRO A 97 -22.81 10.40 3.28
N VAL A 98 -22.92 11.72 3.37
CA VAL A 98 -23.71 12.41 4.41
C VAL A 98 -25.08 12.71 3.85
N TYR A 99 -26.11 12.20 4.51
CA TYR A 99 -27.51 12.43 4.15
C TYR A 99 -28.17 13.33 5.20
N GLU A 100 -28.81 14.38 4.75
CA GLU A 100 -29.70 15.20 5.60
C GLU A 100 -31.16 14.97 5.20
N ALA A 101 -32.04 14.90 6.21
CA ALA A 101 -33.47 14.80 5.97
C ALA A 101 -34.01 16.19 5.59
N ASP A 102 -34.64 16.30 4.42
CA ASP A 102 -35.34 17.48 4.00
C ASP A 102 -36.64 17.66 4.81
N ALA A 103 -37.22 18.85 4.80
CA ALA A 103 -38.47 19.17 5.49
C ALA A 103 -39.65 18.22 5.17
N ASN A 104 -39.54 17.48 4.06
CA ASN A 104 -40.50 16.46 3.62
C ASN A 104 -40.14 15.03 4.07
N GLY A 105 -39.11 14.84 4.91
CA GLY A 105 -38.63 13.52 5.37
C GLY A 105 -37.86 12.71 4.33
N LEU A 106 -37.50 13.31 3.19
CA LEU A 106 -36.69 12.68 2.16
C LEU A 106 -35.20 12.90 2.49
N SER A 107 -34.41 11.81 2.49
CA SER A 107 -32.97 11.88 2.67
C SER A 107 -32.32 12.46 1.42
N ARG A 108 -31.72 13.65 1.52
CA ARG A 108 -30.95 14.27 0.44
C ARG A 108 -29.45 14.13 0.73
N LEU A 109 -28.68 13.74 -0.27
CA LEU A 109 -27.23 13.72 -0.18
C LEU A 109 -26.70 15.16 -0.10
N THR A 110 -26.10 15.52 1.04
CA THR A 110 -25.57 16.88 1.28
C THR A 110 -24.07 16.95 1.03
N GLY A 111 -23.36 15.82 1.12
CA GLY A 111 -21.93 15.80 0.92
C GLY A 111 -21.28 14.43 1.15
N TYR A 112 -19.96 14.44 1.17
CA TYR A 112 -19.15 13.28 1.53
C TYR A 112 -18.18 13.66 2.64
N GLU A 113 -18.14 12.86 3.70
CA GLU A 113 -17.15 12.97 4.74
C GLU A 113 -16.01 11.99 4.45
N PHE A 114 -14.79 12.51 4.37
CA PHE A 114 -13.61 11.71 4.12
C PHE A 114 -12.95 11.35 5.45
N GLN A 115 -12.86 10.04 5.73
CA GLN A 115 -12.18 9.51 6.91
C GLN A 115 -10.85 8.86 6.50
N GLY A 116 -9.87 8.89 7.41
CA GLY A 116 -8.58 8.22 7.21
C GLY A 116 -7.39 9.14 6.91
N TRP A 117 -7.50 10.44 7.12
CA TRP A 117 -6.39 11.39 6.94
C TRP A 117 -5.12 11.01 7.70
N THR A 118 -5.27 10.49 8.93
CA THR A 118 -4.14 10.04 9.76
C THR A 118 -3.37 8.91 9.10
N ALA A 119 -4.08 7.95 8.49
CA ALA A 119 -3.46 6.86 7.76
C ALA A 119 -2.77 7.36 6.49
N ALA A 120 -3.43 8.21 5.69
CA ALA A 120 -2.85 8.81 4.49
C ALA A 120 -1.55 9.57 4.81
N LEU A 121 -1.56 10.38 5.88
CA LEU A 121 -0.38 11.12 6.34
C LEU A 121 0.73 10.19 6.84
N ALA A 122 0.39 9.12 7.57
CA ALA A 122 1.36 8.15 8.04
C ALA A 122 2.06 7.42 6.88
N TYR A 123 1.31 6.97 5.87
CA TYR A 123 1.89 6.34 4.69
C TYR A 123 2.70 7.34 3.84
N ALA A 124 2.25 8.58 3.69
CA ALA A 124 3.01 9.62 3.00
C ALA A 124 4.33 9.93 3.73
N ALA A 125 4.31 10.02 5.06
CA ALA A 125 5.51 10.20 5.87
C ALA A 125 6.49 9.02 5.71
N ALA A 126 5.98 7.77 5.74
CA ALA A 126 6.79 6.58 5.47
C ALA A 126 7.39 6.64 4.05
N GLY A 127 6.62 7.04 3.04
CA GLY A 127 7.10 7.24 1.67
C GLY A 127 8.21 8.28 1.58
N LEU A 128 8.10 9.39 2.29
CA LEU A 128 9.16 10.41 2.37
C LEU A 128 10.43 9.89 3.03
N VAL A 129 10.31 9.09 4.09
CA VAL A 129 11.47 8.43 4.72
C VAL A 129 12.16 7.50 3.73
N LEU A 130 11.39 6.69 2.98
CA LEU A 130 11.94 5.80 1.94
C LEU A 130 12.61 6.59 0.82
N LEU A 131 12.09 7.76 0.44
CA LEU A 131 12.70 8.67 -0.52
C LEU A 131 14.07 9.17 -0.03
N VAL A 132 14.16 9.59 1.22
CA VAL A 132 15.43 10.01 1.83
C VAL A 132 16.43 8.85 1.86
N LEU A 133 15.98 7.65 2.23
CA LEU A 133 16.82 6.44 2.19
C LEU A 133 17.28 6.12 0.77
N ALA A 134 16.39 6.24 -0.23
CA ALA A 134 16.73 6.08 -1.64
C ALA A 134 17.83 7.05 -2.08
N LEU A 135 17.75 8.33 -1.69
CA LEU A 135 18.77 9.33 -1.96
C LEU A 135 20.11 9.02 -1.30
N LEU A 136 20.10 8.51 -0.06
CA LEU A 136 21.31 8.10 0.65
C LEU A 136 21.95 6.87 -0.02
N LEU A 137 21.16 5.90 -0.44
CA LEU A 137 21.64 4.73 -1.19
C LEU A 137 22.20 5.13 -2.55
N TYR A 138 21.51 6.05 -3.27
CA TYR A 138 21.99 6.57 -4.54
C TYR A 138 23.39 7.17 -4.45
N ARG A 139 23.67 7.93 -3.39
CA ARG A 139 25.00 8.54 -3.17
C ARG A 139 26.10 7.51 -2.91
N ARG A 140 25.74 6.29 -2.46
CA ARG A 140 26.68 5.19 -2.13
C ARG A 140 26.75 4.13 -3.22
N ARG A 141 25.87 4.18 -4.22
CA ARG A 141 25.78 3.16 -5.28
C ARG A 141 26.98 3.27 -6.23
N ARG A 142 27.59 2.13 -6.53
CA ARG A 142 28.58 2.01 -7.60
C ARG A 142 27.85 1.80 -8.93
N LEU A 143 28.27 2.50 -9.98
CA LEU A 143 27.66 2.43 -11.32
C LEU A 143 27.84 1.07 -12.01
N GLU A 144 28.72 0.22 -11.48
CA GLU A 144 29.08 -1.10 -12.04
C GLU A 144 27.98 -2.15 -11.90
N THR A 145 26.95 -1.91 -11.07
CA THR A 145 25.85 -2.87 -10.82
C THR A 145 24.62 -2.66 -11.72
N ALA A 146 24.77 -1.90 -12.81
CA ALA A 146 23.70 -1.71 -13.78
C ALA A 146 23.43 -3.02 -14.54
N GLY A 147 22.21 -3.55 -14.40
CA GLY A 147 21.79 -4.82 -15.01
C GLY A 147 21.62 -5.98 -14.03
N ASP A 148 22.20 -5.90 -12.83
CA ASP A 148 22.03 -6.93 -11.81
C ASP A 148 20.62 -6.91 -11.21
N ALA A 149 20.05 -8.10 -10.97
CA ALA A 149 18.73 -8.24 -10.36
C ALA A 149 18.69 -7.64 -8.96
N VAL A 150 19.82 -7.71 -8.21
CA VAL A 150 20.01 -7.10 -6.90
C VAL A 150 21.29 -6.28 -6.91
N ALA A 151 21.14 -4.96 -6.78
CA ALA A 151 22.28 -4.03 -6.80
C ALA A 151 23.06 -3.98 -5.47
N VAL A 152 22.51 -4.58 -4.41
CA VAL A 152 23.06 -4.56 -3.05
C VAL A 152 23.37 -5.98 -2.60
N ALA A 153 24.65 -6.32 -2.49
CA ALA A 153 25.15 -7.68 -2.25
C ALA A 153 24.59 -8.37 -0.98
N TRP A 154 24.31 -7.62 0.10
CA TRP A 154 23.75 -8.20 1.32
C TRP A 154 22.27 -8.59 1.19
N LEU A 155 21.56 -8.03 0.20
CA LEU A 155 20.14 -8.32 -0.06
C LEU A 155 19.95 -9.57 -0.93
N GLU A 156 20.98 -9.99 -1.65
CA GLU A 156 20.94 -11.14 -2.56
C GLU A 156 20.48 -12.44 -1.87
N PRO A 157 21.04 -12.84 -0.71
CA PRO A 157 20.60 -14.05 -0.02
C PRO A 157 19.14 -13.93 0.47
N ILE A 158 18.73 -12.75 0.96
CA ILE A 158 17.37 -12.50 1.44
C ILE A 158 16.38 -12.67 0.28
N PHE A 159 16.69 -12.11 -0.89
CA PHE A 159 15.86 -12.23 -2.07
C PHE A 159 15.72 -13.69 -2.55
N LYS A 160 16.80 -14.44 -2.55
CA LYS A 160 16.82 -15.87 -2.92
C LYS A 160 15.93 -16.70 -1.97
N TYR A 161 16.03 -16.48 -0.65
CA TYR A 161 15.21 -17.18 0.33
C TYR A 161 13.73 -16.79 0.21
N LEU A 162 13.41 -15.51 0.06
CA LEU A 162 12.02 -15.04 -0.14
C LEU A 162 11.39 -15.67 -1.39
N LEU A 163 12.14 -15.71 -2.50
CA LEU A 163 11.64 -16.29 -3.75
C LEU A 163 11.45 -17.80 -3.62
N SER A 164 12.35 -18.50 -2.92
CA SER A 164 12.25 -19.94 -2.67
C SER A 164 11.04 -20.27 -1.80
N VAL A 165 10.80 -19.51 -0.75
CA VAL A 165 9.64 -19.68 0.13
C VAL A 165 8.34 -19.37 -0.61
N ALA A 166 8.29 -18.27 -1.35
CA ALA A 166 7.11 -17.91 -2.15
C ALA A 166 6.82 -18.97 -3.24
N GLY A 167 7.87 -19.51 -3.88
CA GLY A 167 7.74 -20.60 -4.85
C GLY A 167 7.24 -21.90 -4.22
N ALA A 168 7.76 -22.28 -3.05
CA ALA A 168 7.33 -23.45 -2.33
C ALA A 168 5.84 -23.39 -1.92
N PHE A 169 5.39 -22.22 -1.42
CA PHE A 169 3.98 -22.00 -1.09
C PHE A 169 3.09 -21.92 -2.32
N GLY A 170 3.55 -21.31 -3.42
CA GLY A 170 2.77 -21.18 -4.65
C GLY A 170 2.60 -22.50 -5.43
N LEU A 171 3.55 -23.43 -5.30
CA LEU A 171 3.51 -24.75 -5.97
C LEU A 171 2.97 -25.86 -5.06
N GLY A 172 2.95 -25.63 -3.75
CA GLY A 172 2.51 -26.61 -2.76
C GLY A 172 1.02 -26.50 -2.35
N TYR A 173 0.31 -25.53 -2.91
CA TYR A 173 -1.12 -25.32 -2.76
C TYR A 173 -1.77 -25.63 -4.11
#